data_fdcab5b9c60d13f1930bfef0f5cd2c61
#
_entry.id   fdcab5b9c60d13f1930bfef0f5cd2c61
#
_cell.length_a   1.000
_cell.length_b   1.000
_cell.length_c   1.000
_cell.angle_alpha   90.00
_cell.angle_beta   90.00
_cell.angle_gamma   90.00
#
_symmetry.space_group_name_H-M   'P 1'
#
loop_
_entity.id
_entity.type
_entity.pdbx_description
1 polymer ?
#
loop_
_entity_poly.entity_id
_entity_poly.type
_entity_poly.pdbx_seq_one_letter_code
_entity_poly.pdbx_strand_id
1 'polypeptide(L)'
;QWSKTREGTPSDLALRKPQLAQAQALLKAAEANFEIAQRNLSRTSIKAPFDGRIKNKFVDVGAVISPGVPLAQIYSTDKIEIYLPIAEQDLEFLDINLDGNPIPNEKRPNLVLYNDYGGKKFYWEGKIVRSTAEIDPQTRMISLIGEINNPFEGSYSDNPLKIGMFLNAIIDGKKFNDVVRVPRYAVRDDKIWVVNQEGILTSKKVTV
;
A
#
# COMPACT_ATOMS: atom_id res chain seq x y z
N GLN A 1 13.69 12.45 67.22
CA GLN A 1 13.97 13.39 68.33
C GLN A 1 12.84 14.40 68.55
N TRP A 2 12.06 14.75 67.48
CA TRP A 2 10.99 15.75 67.56
C TRP A 2 9.74 15.25 68.32
N SER A 3 9.43 13.98 68.21
CA SER A 3 8.27 13.33 68.85
C SER A 3 8.37 13.22 70.39
N LYS A 4 9.55 13.52 70.96
CA LYS A 4 9.75 13.42 72.41
C LYS A 4 9.62 14.73 73.17
N THR A 5 9.52 15.90 72.50
CA THR A 5 9.68 17.19 73.17
C THR A 5 8.68 18.29 72.82
N ARG A 6 7.75 18.11 71.89
CA ARG A 6 6.75 19.14 71.50
C ARG A 6 5.40 18.52 71.12
N GLU A 7 4.32 19.07 71.70
CA GLU A 7 2.96 18.80 71.23
C GLU A 7 2.71 19.58 69.94
N GLY A 8 2.34 18.86 68.88
CA GLY A 8 2.00 19.45 67.57
C GLY A 8 2.59 18.67 66.36
N THR A 9 2.05 18.94 65.18
CA THR A 9 2.60 18.34 63.93
C THR A 9 3.96 18.95 63.59
N PRO A 10 4.99 18.15 63.30
CA PRO A 10 6.30 18.66 62.91
C PRO A 10 6.22 19.56 61.68
N SER A 11 6.95 20.69 61.65
CA SER A 11 7.01 21.57 60.47
C SER A 11 7.64 20.81 59.27
N ASP A 12 7.27 21.19 58.07
CA ASP A 12 7.80 20.58 56.84
C ASP A 12 9.34 20.66 56.77
N LEU A 13 9.92 21.69 57.39
CA LEU A 13 11.36 21.88 57.49
C LEU A 13 11.99 20.85 58.46
N ALA A 14 11.31 20.56 59.55
CA ALA A 14 11.74 19.56 60.53
C ALA A 14 11.65 18.13 59.94
N LEU A 15 10.70 17.90 59.06
CA LEU A 15 10.54 16.64 58.30
C LEU A 15 11.44 16.57 57.05
N ARG A 16 12.26 17.59 56.80
CA ARG A 16 13.15 17.69 55.64
C ARG A 16 12.45 17.51 54.27
N LYS A 17 11.14 17.85 54.19
CA LYS A 17 10.35 17.70 52.95
C LYS A 17 10.94 18.49 51.77
N PRO A 18 11.45 19.73 51.94
CA PRO A 18 12.08 20.47 50.83
C PRO A 18 13.34 19.77 50.31
N GLN A 19 14.17 19.22 51.21
CA GLN A 19 15.39 18.51 50.80
C GLN A 19 15.05 17.20 50.10
N LEU A 20 14.02 16.49 50.52
CA LEU A 20 13.53 15.30 49.85
C LEU A 20 13.00 15.64 48.44
N ALA A 21 12.18 16.68 48.34
CA ALA A 21 11.66 17.14 47.03
C ALA A 21 12.77 17.57 46.10
N GLN A 22 13.80 18.28 46.61
CA GLN A 22 14.98 18.63 45.83
C GLN A 22 15.77 17.41 45.34
N ALA A 23 15.99 16.42 46.24
CA ALA A 23 16.68 15.19 45.85
C ALA A 23 15.91 14.39 44.82
N GLN A 24 14.58 14.31 44.94
CA GLN A 24 13.70 13.67 43.95
C GLN A 24 13.73 14.39 42.61
N ALA A 25 13.75 15.73 42.61
CA ALA A 25 13.87 16.49 41.37
C ALA A 25 15.22 16.29 40.68
N LEU A 26 16.31 16.24 41.44
CA LEU A 26 17.64 15.92 40.92
C LEU A 26 17.73 14.51 40.35
N LEU A 27 17.12 13.52 41.02
CA LEU A 27 17.05 12.14 40.53
C LEU A 27 16.32 12.10 39.18
N LYS A 28 15.13 12.71 39.10
CA LYS A 28 14.34 12.77 37.83
C LYS A 28 15.13 13.47 36.71
N ALA A 29 15.85 14.53 37.02
CA ALA A 29 16.69 15.22 36.03
C ALA A 29 17.83 14.32 35.53
N ALA A 30 18.48 13.57 36.43
CA ALA A 30 19.54 12.63 36.08
C ALA A 30 19.01 11.47 35.23
N GLU A 31 17.85 10.91 35.58
CA GLU A 31 17.17 9.87 34.82
C GLU A 31 16.81 10.36 33.39
N ALA A 32 16.26 11.57 33.25
CA ALA A 32 15.96 12.17 31.97
C ALA A 32 17.22 12.37 31.12
N ASN A 33 18.31 12.84 31.72
CA ASN A 33 19.59 12.99 31.01
C ASN A 33 20.17 11.64 30.56
N PHE A 34 20.05 10.61 31.37
CA PHE A 34 20.46 9.25 31.02
C PHE A 34 19.66 8.72 29.83
N GLU A 35 18.32 8.88 29.84
CA GLU A 35 17.48 8.49 28.71
C GLU A 35 17.85 9.25 27.41
N ILE A 36 18.16 10.52 27.50
CA ILE A 36 18.60 11.31 26.34
C ILE A 36 19.92 10.74 25.80
N ALA A 37 20.89 10.48 26.69
CA ALA A 37 22.18 9.91 26.28
C ALA A 37 22.00 8.51 25.65
N GLN A 38 21.15 7.67 26.23
CA GLN A 38 20.85 6.35 25.70
C GLN A 38 20.16 6.42 24.31
N ARG A 39 19.20 7.33 24.12
CA ARG A 39 18.59 7.58 22.81
C ARG A 39 19.62 8.08 21.78
N ASN A 40 20.51 8.97 22.18
CA ASN A 40 21.55 9.46 21.29
C ASN A 40 22.53 8.34 20.88
N LEU A 41 22.88 7.48 21.81
CA LEU A 41 23.69 6.29 21.51
C LEU A 41 22.97 5.33 20.56
N SER A 42 21.67 5.05 20.79
CA SER A 42 20.91 4.17 19.90
C SER A 42 20.80 4.71 18.47
N ARG A 43 20.78 6.03 18.29
CA ARG A 43 20.75 6.69 16.97
C ARG A 43 22.07 6.59 16.19
N THR A 44 23.16 6.22 16.84
CA THR A 44 24.44 5.99 16.13
C THR A 44 24.43 4.67 15.35
N SER A 45 23.53 3.75 15.67
CA SER A 45 23.33 2.49 14.95
C SER A 45 22.04 2.57 14.14
N ILE A 46 22.16 2.80 12.84
CA ILE A 46 21.03 2.95 11.92
C ILE A 46 20.77 1.60 11.26
N LYS A 47 19.55 1.10 11.41
CA LYS A 47 19.13 -0.19 10.85
C LYS A 47 17.98 0.03 9.88
N ALA A 48 17.87 -0.85 8.87
CA ALA A 48 16.71 -0.90 8.01
C ALA A 48 15.47 -1.26 8.85
N PRO A 49 14.33 -0.55 8.71
CA PRO A 49 13.11 -0.81 9.47
C PRO A 49 12.31 -2.01 8.92
N PHE A 50 12.66 -2.52 7.74
CA PHE A 50 12.02 -3.66 7.08
C PHE A 50 13.01 -4.33 6.12
N ASP A 51 12.70 -5.55 5.70
CA ASP A 51 13.45 -6.27 4.67
C ASP A 51 13.22 -5.63 3.30
N GLY A 52 14.31 -5.37 2.57
CA GLY A 52 14.20 -4.64 1.32
C GLY A 52 15.50 -4.44 0.59
N ARG A 53 15.45 -3.62 -0.46
CA ARG A 53 16.62 -3.25 -1.28
C ARG A 53 16.88 -1.77 -1.22
N ILE A 54 18.16 -1.41 -1.28
CA ILE A 54 18.59 -0.01 -1.37
C ILE A 54 18.38 0.45 -2.82
N LYS A 55 17.61 1.52 -2.99
CA LYS A 55 17.43 2.20 -4.28
C LYS A 55 18.54 3.20 -4.53
N ASN A 56 18.80 4.06 -3.54
CA ASN A 56 19.81 5.10 -3.61
C ASN A 56 20.57 5.19 -2.29
N LYS A 57 21.85 5.43 -2.36
CA LYS A 57 22.72 5.79 -1.24
C LYS A 57 23.12 7.26 -1.39
N PHE A 58 22.96 8.06 -0.32
CA PHE A 58 23.21 9.49 -0.34
C PHE A 58 24.49 9.89 0.42
N VAL A 59 25.06 8.98 1.18
CA VAL A 59 26.25 9.22 2.01
C VAL A 59 27.28 8.12 1.81
N ASP A 60 28.55 8.47 1.97
CA ASP A 60 29.69 7.54 1.91
C ASP A 60 30.41 7.44 3.25
N VAL A 61 31.27 6.43 3.38
CA VAL A 61 32.13 6.26 4.56
C VAL A 61 33.05 7.48 4.68
N GLY A 62 33.09 8.07 5.87
CA GLY A 62 33.84 9.30 6.14
C GLY A 62 33.03 10.59 5.99
N ALA A 63 31.78 10.51 5.51
CA ALA A 63 30.90 11.67 5.45
C ALA A 63 30.45 12.09 6.86
N VAL A 64 30.40 13.39 7.11
CA VAL A 64 29.81 13.95 8.32
C VAL A 64 28.31 14.08 8.11
N ILE A 65 27.54 13.44 8.96
CA ILE A 65 26.08 13.48 8.91
C ILE A 65 25.50 14.24 10.10
N SER A 66 24.40 14.94 9.85
CA SER A 66 23.62 15.64 10.88
C SER A 66 22.22 15.01 10.99
N PRO A 67 21.53 15.18 12.12
CA PRO A 67 20.13 14.74 12.24
C PRO A 67 19.27 15.31 11.12
N GLY A 68 18.46 14.44 10.47
CA GLY A 68 17.58 14.83 9.37
C GLY A 68 18.17 14.64 7.97
N VAL A 69 19.46 14.31 7.84
CA VAL A 69 20.07 14.00 6.54
C VAL A 69 19.66 12.59 6.09
N PRO A 70 19.08 12.42 4.90
CA PRO A 70 18.76 11.09 4.37
C PRO A 70 20.06 10.33 4.06
N LEU A 71 20.17 9.09 4.53
CA LEU A 71 21.35 8.25 4.32
C LEU A 71 21.18 7.33 3.11
N ALA A 72 20.02 6.73 2.98
CA ALA A 72 19.68 5.84 1.89
C ALA A 72 18.15 5.84 1.67
N GLN A 73 17.75 5.51 0.46
CA GLN A 73 16.37 5.21 0.11
C GLN A 73 16.24 3.71 -0.06
N ILE A 74 15.34 3.09 0.70
CA ILE A 74 15.06 1.66 0.64
C ILE A 74 13.61 1.44 0.20
N TYR A 75 13.34 0.28 -0.39
CA TYR A 75 11.99 -0.18 -0.72
C TYR A 75 11.82 -1.62 -0.29
N SER A 76 10.60 -1.99 0.12
CA SER A 76 10.27 -3.37 0.50
C SER A 76 10.32 -4.29 -0.71
N THR A 77 10.70 -5.54 -0.47
CA THR A 77 10.68 -6.62 -1.45
C THR A 77 9.50 -7.58 -1.26
N ASP A 78 8.70 -7.39 -0.20
CA ASP A 78 7.58 -8.27 0.12
C ASP A 78 6.46 -8.15 -0.89
N LYS A 79 6.18 -6.92 -1.33
CA LYS A 79 5.10 -6.64 -2.28
C LYS A 79 5.36 -5.39 -3.12
N ILE A 80 4.74 -5.37 -4.29
CA ILE A 80 4.67 -4.19 -5.17
C ILE A 80 3.21 -3.81 -5.37
N GLU A 81 2.92 -2.53 -5.20
CA GLU A 81 1.65 -1.93 -5.62
C GLU A 81 1.79 -1.33 -7.02
N ILE A 82 0.76 -1.51 -7.84
CA ILE A 82 0.69 -1.04 -9.22
C ILE A 82 -0.58 -0.24 -9.41
N TYR A 83 -0.43 0.94 -9.99
CA TYR A 83 -1.54 1.82 -10.32
C TYR A 83 -2.01 1.52 -11.74
N LEU A 84 -3.26 1.13 -11.88
CA LEU A 84 -3.91 0.75 -13.13
C LEU A 84 -5.01 1.76 -13.43
N PRO A 85 -4.76 2.73 -14.32
CA PRO A 85 -5.79 3.70 -14.70
C PRO A 85 -6.85 3.02 -15.58
N ILE A 86 -8.10 3.10 -15.15
CA ILE A 86 -9.28 2.54 -15.83
C ILE A 86 -10.20 3.69 -16.23
N ALA A 87 -10.69 3.65 -17.45
CA ALA A 87 -11.67 4.63 -17.92
C ALA A 87 -13.02 4.43 -17.22
N GLU A 88 -13.75 5.51 -16.99
CA GLU A 88 -15.04 5.49 -16.28
C GLU A 88 -16.02 4.49 -16.93
N GLN A 89 -16.07 4.44 -18.25
CA GLN A 89 -16.93 3.52 -19.00
C GLN A 89 -16.61 2.03 -18.79
N ASP A 90 -15.36 1.69 -18.43
CA ASP A 90 -14.95 0.31 -18.25
C ASP A 90 -15.21 -0.19 -16.82
N LEU A 91 -15.54 0.72 -15.88
CA LEU A 91 -15.83 0.38 -14.50
C LEU A 91 -17.11 -0.43 -14.34
N GLU A 92 -18.07 -0.31 -15.27
CA GLU A 92 -19.29 -1.11 -15.25
C GLU A 92 -19.04 -2.62 -15.34
N PHE A 93 -17.93 -3.03 -15.96
CA PHE A 93 -17.51 -4.42 -16.09
C PHE A 93 -16.82 -4.98 -14.85
N LEU A 94 -16.57 -4.15 -13.85
CA LEU A 94 -15.91 -4.56 -12.61
C LEU A 94 -16.91 -4.61 -11.45
N ASP A 95 -16.79 -5.64 -10.61
CA ASP A 95 -17.60 -5.79 -9.39
C ASP A 95 -16.78 -5.38 -8.17
N ILE A 96 -16.48 -4.09 -8.10
CA ILE A 96 -15.65 -3.51 -7.02
C ILE A 96 -16.26 -2.21 -6.50
N ASN A 97 -16.04 -1.93 -5.22
CA ASN A 97 -16.36 -0.63 -4.65
C ASN A 97 -15.27 0.37 -5.03
N LEU A 98 -15.72 1.58 -5.43
CA LEU A 98 -14.84 2.67 -5.84
C LEU A 98 -14.65 3.72 -4.74
N ASP A 99 -14.94 3.35 -3.48
CA ASP A 99 -14.87 4.22 -2.30
C ASP A 99 -13.46 4.37 -1.70
N GLY A 100 -12.47 3.70 -2.32
CA GLY A 100 -11.08 3.71 -1.84
C GLY A 100 -10.80 2.76 -0.68
N ASN A 101 -11.85 2.13 -0.13
CA ASN A 101 -11.67 1.16 0.95
C ASN A 101 -11.04 -0.15 0.45
N PRO A 102 -10.28 -0.85 1.31
CA PRO A 102 -9.73 -2.15 0.94
C PRO A 102 -10.82 -3.17 0.60
N ILE A 103 -10.66 -3.85 -0.53
CA ILE A 103 -11.55 -4.92 -0.95
C ILE A 103 -11.27 -6.17 -0.10
N PRO A 104 -12.31 -6.83 0.48
CA PRO A 104 -12.14 -8.08 1.20
C PRO A 104 -11.45 -9.15 0.34
N ASN A 105 -10.55 -9.92 0.94
CA ASN A 105 -9.68 -10.88 0.21
C ASN A 105 -10.44 -11.83 -0.73
N GLU A 106 -11.64 -12.25 -0.33
CA GLU A 106 -12.49 -13.19 -1.09
C GLU A 106 -13.12 -12.56 -2.35
N LYS A 107 -13.25 -11.22 -2.36
CA LYS A 107 -13.84 -10.45 -3.45
C LYS A 107 -12.84 -9.73 -4.33
N ARG A 108 -11.53 -9.89 -4.06
CA ARG A 108 -10.49 -9.24 -4.85
C ARG A 108 -10.41 -9.84 -6.24
N PRO A 109 -10.62 -9.05 -7.30
CA PRO A 109 -10.41 -9.51 -8.67
C PRO A 109 -8.97 -9.97 -8.88
N ASN A 110 -8.79 -11.04 -9.64
CA ASN A 110 -7.45 -11.45 -10.05
C ASN A 110 -6.90 -10.45 -11.05
N LEU A 111 -5.61 -10.25 -10.95
CA LEU A 111 -4.82 -9.39 -11.81
C LEU A 111 -3.70 -10.23 -12.41
N VAL A 112 -3.59 -10.22 -13.73
CA VAL A 112 -2.43 -10.78 -14.42
C VAL A 112 -1.73 -9.65 -15.15
N LEU A 113 -0.50 -9.39 -14.76
CA LEU A 113 0.37 -8.45 -15.47
C LEU A 113 1.22 -9.23 -16.47
N TYR A 114 1.51 -8.61 -17.59
CA TYR A 114 2.44 -9.19 -18.56
C TYR A 114 3.24 -8.12 -19.29
N ASN A 115 4.42 -8.54 -19.70
CA ASN A 115 5.30 -7.74 -20.55
C ASN A 115 5.87 -8.65 -21.63
N ASP A 116 6.10 -8.08 -22.81
CA ASP A 116 6.83 -8.73 -23.90
C ASP A 116 8.23 -8.12 -23.95
N TYR A 117 9.22 -8.87 -23.55
CA TYR A 117 10.61 -8.45 -23.57
C TYR A 117 11.45 -9.42 -24.38
N GLY A 118 12.02 -8.92 -25.49
CA GLY A 118 12.85 -9.72 -26.37
C GLY A 118 12.12 -10.90 -27.04
N GLY A 119 10.82 -10.78 -27.30
CA GLY A 119 9.97 -11.81 -27.90
C GLY A 119 9.53 -12.91 -26.92
N LYS A 120 9.80 -12.75 -25.62
CA LYS A 120 9.30 -13.61 -24.55
C LYS A 120 8.30 -12.86 -23.70
N LYS A 121 7.17 -13.50 -23.44
CA LYS A 121 6.13 -12.96 -22.53
C LYS A 121 6.40 -13.46 -21.13
N PHE A 122 6.43 -12.53 -20.21
CA PHE A 122 6.54 -12.79 -18.77
C PHE A 122 5.26 -12.38 -18.12
N TYR A 123 4.83 -13.14 -17.12
CA TYR A 123 3.55 -12.94 -16.42
C TYR A 123 3.80 -12.86 -14.93
N TRP A 124 3.04 -11.98 -14.26
CA TRP A 124 3.01 -11.85 -12.81
C TRP A 124 1.57 -11.81 -12.36
N GLU A 125 1.25 -12.63 -11.37
CA GLU A 125 -0.09 -12.74 -10.83
C GLU A 125 -0.22 -11.90 -9.57
N GLY A 126 -1.35 -11.23 -9.43
CA GLY A 126 -1.68 -10.38 -8.30
C GLY A 126 -3.18 -10.27 -8.11
N LYS A 127 -3.58 -9.33 -7.26
CA LYS A 127 -5.00 -9.04 -7.00
C LYS A 127 -5.22 -7.54 -6.92
N ILE A 128 -6.41 -7.09 -7.31
CA ILE A 128 -6.86 -5.72 -7.07
C ILE A 128 -7.24 -5.61 -5.60
N VAL A 129 -6.63 -4.67 -4.88
CA VAL A 129 -6.81 -4.51 -3.43
C VAL A 129 -7.71 -3.35 -3.06
N ARG A 130 -7.75 -2.29 -3.86
CA ARG A 130 -8.60 -1.09 -3.66
C ARG A 130 -8.60 -0.20 -4.88
N SER A 131 -9.45 0.81 -4.89
CA SER A 131 -9.39 1.94 -5.82
C SER A 131 -8.75 3.16 -5.14
N THR A 132 -8.47 4.23 -5.92
CA THR A 132 -7.99 5.51 -5.36
C THR A 132 -9.11 6.39 -4.84
N ALA A 133 -10.37 6.05 -5.02
CA ALA A 133 -11.55 6.87 -4.72
C ALA A 133 -11.54 8.29 -5.35
N GLU A 134 -10.60 8.57 -6.21
CA GLU A 134 -10.43 9.87 -6.88
C GLU A 134 -10.35 9.66 -8.39
N ILE A 135 -11.10 10.47 -9.13
CA ILE A 135 -11.05 10.50 -10.58
C ILE A 135 -10.10 11.61 -10.99
N ASP A 136 -9.11 11.28 -11.81
CA ASP A 136 -8.25 12.29 -12.43
C ASP A 136 -9.07 13.19 -13.35
N PRO A 137 -9.16 14.51 -13.08
CA PRO A 137 -10.01 15.41 -13.84
C PRO A 137 -9.54 15.63 -15.29
N GLN A 138 -8.28 15.36 -15.60
CA GLN A 138 -7.72 15.53 -16.93
C GLN A 138 -7.97 14.33 -17.81
N THR A 139 -7.77 13.13 -17.26
CA THR A 139 -7.89 11.87 -18.00
C THR A 139 -9.25 11.22 -17.85
N ARG A 140 -10.05 11.60 -16.84
CA ARG A 140 -11.30 10.95 -16.42
C ARG A 140 -11.13 9.47 -16.12
N MET A 141 -9.97 9.11 -15.56
CA MET A 141 -9.67 7.76 -15.15
C MET A 141 -9.66 7.65 -13.64
N ILE A 142 -10.09 6.51 -13.13
CA ILE A 142 -9.88 6.11 -11.74
C ILE A 142 -8.77 5.07 -11.71
N SER A 143 -7.89 5.14 -10.72
CA SER A 143 -6.83 4.15 -10.59
C SER A 143 -7.24 3.02 -9.67
N LEU A 144 -7.13 1.79 -10.15
CA LEU A 144 -7.17 0.61 -9.32
C LEU A 144 -5.76 0.30 -8.85
N ILE A 145 -5.66 -0.18 -7.60
CA ILE A 145 -4.38 -0.57 -7.03
C ILE A 145 -4.32 -2.09 -6.99
N GLY A 146 -3.43 -2.63 -7.81
CA GLY A 146 -3.07 -4.04 -7.82
C GLY A 146 -1.89 -4.31 -6.90
N GLU A 147 -1.88 -5.46 -6.23
CA GLU A 147 -0.80 -5.91 -5.37
C GLU A 147 -0.25 -7.24 -5.86
N ILE A 148 1.06 -7.34 -6.00
CA ILE A 148 1.79 -8.57 -6.27
C ILE A 148 2.67 -8.87 -5.06
N ASN A 149 2.53 -10.06 -4.51
CA ASN A 149 3.34 -10.52 -3.39
C ASN A 149 4.61 -11.21 -3.90
N ASN A 150 5.71 -11.03 -3.17
CA ASN A 150 7.03 -11.64 -3.44
C ASN A 150 7.48 -11.52 -4.91
N PRO A 151 7.44 -10.31 -5.51
CA PRO A 151 7.67 -10.13 -6.95
C PRO A 151 9.12 -10.41 -7.38
N PHE A 152 10.00 -10.73 -6.45
CA PHE A 152 11.42 -11.01 -6.66
C PHE A 152 11.82 -12.45 -6.37
N GLU A 153 10.87 -13.30 -5.95
CA GLU A 153 11.12 -14.66 -5.46
C GLU A 153 10.30 -15.71 -6.22
N GLY A 154 10.63 -16.98 -6.02
CA GLY A 154 9.88 -18.11 -6.55
C GLY A 154 9.84 -18.14 -8.07
N SER A 155 8.66 -18.26 -8.66
CA SER A 155 8.44 -18.32 -10.11
C SER A 155 8.88 -17.05 -10.87
N TYR A 156 9.10 -15.95 -10.15
CA TYR A 156 9.53 -14.67 -10.72
C TYR A 156 11.05 -14.43 -10.61
N SER A 157 11.81 -15.36 -10.02
CA SER A 157 13.26 -15.22 -9.82
C SER A 157 14.03 -14.99 -11.11
N ASP A 158 13.62 -15.62 -12.22
CA ASP A 158 14.29 -15.49 -13.52
C ASP A 158 14.02 -14.15 -14.20
N ASN A 159 12.86 -13.55 -13.92
CA ASN A 159 12.51 -12.22 -14.39
C ASN A 159 11.71 -11.45 -13.34
N PRO A 160 12.39 -10.90 -12.33
CA PRO A 160 11.73 -10.14 -11.28
C PRO A 160 11.08 -8.87 -11.81
N LEU A 161 9.94 -8.53 -11.27
CA LEU A 161 9.24 -7.30 -11.60
C LEU A 161 10.07 -6.08 -11.18
N LYS A 162 10.41 -5.21 -12.13
CA LYS A 162 11.25 -4.04 -11.89
C LYS A 162 10.41 -2.78 -11.76
N ILE A 163 10.77 -1.93 -10.81
CA ILE A 163 10.16 -0.60 -10.66
C ILE A 163 10.42 0.22 -11.93
N GLY A 164 9.35 0.82 -12.49
CA GLY A 164 9.42 1.61 -13.73
C GLY A 164 9.22 0.81 -15.02
N MET A 165 8.91 -0.49 -14.96
CA MET A 165 8.50 -1.25 -16.14
C MET A 165 7.12 -0.82 -16.63
N PHE A 166 6.95 -0.75 -17.95
CA PHE A 166 5.64 -0.67 -18.57
C PHE A 166 5.04 -2.08 -18.67
N LEU A 167 3.81 -2.23 -18.21
CA LEU A 167 3.14 -3.51 -18.12
C LEU A 167 1.75 -3.41 -18.75
N ASN A 168 1.30 -4.51 -19.33
CA ASN A 168 -0.10 -4.70 -19.68
C ASN A 168 -0.77 -5.46 -18.53
N ALA A 169 -2.04 -5.13 -18.26
CA ALA A 169 -2.81 -5.74 -17.20
C ALA A 169 -4.07 -6.40 -17.74
N ILE A 170 -4.37 -7.57 -17.24
CA ILE A 170 -5.65 -8.26 -17.44
C ILE A 170 -6.28 -8.38 -16.07
N ILE A 171 -7.50 -7.86 -15.92
CA ILE A 171 -8.27 -7.88 -14.68
C ILE A 171 -9.52 -8.73 -14.89
N ASP A 172 -9.80 -9.64 -13.98
CA ASP A 172 -11.04 -10.42 -14.02
C ASP A 172 -12.24 -9.49 -13.74
N GLY A 173 -13.15 -9.40 -14.70
CA GLY A 173 -14.36 -8.62 -14.60
C GLY A 173 -15.56 -9.40 -14.06
N LYS A 174 -16.74 -8.76 -14.12
CA LYS A 174 -18.03 -9.39 -13.82
C LYS A 174 -18.28 -10.60 -14.72
N LYS A 175 -18.82 -11.65 -14.13
CA LYS A 175 -19.31 -12.79 -14.89
C LYS A 175 -20.74 -12.50 -15.34
N PHE A 176 -20.94 -12.49 -16.63
CA PHE A 176 -22.27 -12.39 -17.21
C PHE A 176 -22.77 -13.80 -17.53
N ASN A 177 -23.95 -14.13 -17.02
CA ASN A 177 -24.66 -15.35 -17.36
C ASN A 177 -25.67 -15.04 -18.48
N ASP A 178 -26.05 -16.06 -19.26
CA ASP A 178 -27.07 -15.97 -20.30
C ASP A 178 -26.77 -14.91 -21.39
N VAL A 179 -25.48 -14.74 -21.73
CA VAL A 179 -25.04 -13.84 -22.81
C VAL A 179 -24.62 -14.64 -24.04
N VAL A 180 -24.86 -14.07 -25.20
CA VAL A 180 -24.46 -14.66 -26.48
C VAL A 180 -23.42 -13.76 -27.13
N ARG A 181 -22.29 -14.33 -27.52
CA ARG A 181 -21.27 -13.59 -28.26
C ARG A 181 -21.67 -13.45 -29.72
N VAL A 182 -21.88 -12.24 -30.17
CA VAL A 182 -22.18 -11.92 -31.56
C VAL A 182 -21.10 -11.03 -32.17
N PRO A 183 -20.76 -11.19 -33.46
CA PRO A 183 -19.85 -10.27 -34.14
C PRO A 183 -20.47 -8.87 -34.21
N ARG A 184 -19.65 -7.81 -34.03
CA ARG A 184 -20.13 -6.42 -34.02
C ARG A 184 -20.89 -6.02 -35.30
N TYR A 185 -20.51 -6.57 -36.45
CA TYR A 185 -21.19 -6.29 -37.72
C TYR A 185 -22.61 -6.87 -37.79
N ALA A 186 -22.97 -7.83 -36.92
CA ALA A 186 -24.30 -8.40 -36.84
C ALA A 186 -25.30 -7.53 -36.05
N VAL A 187 -24.80 -6.54 -35.31
CA VAL A 187 -25.64 -5.59 -34.57
C VAL A 187 -25.85 -4.35 -35.42
N ARG A 188 -27.13 -4.00 -35.69
CA ARG A 188 -27.52 -2.78 -36.39
C ARG A 188 -28.68 -2.13 -35.63
N ASP A 189 -28.57 -0.85 -35.32
CA ASP A 189 -29.58 -0.09 -34.57
C ASP A 189 -30.05 -0.79 -33.29
N ASP A 190 -29.12 -1.28 -32.49
CA ASP A 190 -29.35 -2.05 -31.25
C ASP A 190 -30.20 -3.31 -31.43
N LYS A 191 -30.16 -3.89 -32.63
CA LYS A 191 -30.92 -5.11 -32.98
C LYS A 191 -30.01 -6.12 -33.65
N ILE A 192 -30.35 -7.39 -33.43
CA ILE A 192 -29.78 -8.52 -34.16
C ILE A 192 -30.94 -9.27 -34.87
N TRP A 193 -30.63 -9.87 -35.99
CA TRP A 193 -31.52 -10.75 -36.67
C TRP A 193 -31.19 -12.19 -36.31
N VAL A 194 -32.17 -12.89 -35.79
CA VAL A 194 -32.04 -14.29 -35.36
C VAL A 194 -33.01 -15.14 -36.15
N VAL A 195 -32.54 -16.26 -36.66
CA VAL A 195 -33.38 -17.27 -37.29
C VAL A 195 -33.84 -18.24 -36.22
N ASN A 196 -35.18 -18.45 -36.07
CA ASN A 196 -35.75 -19.41 -35.14
C ASN A 196 -35.64 -20.83 -35.70
N GLN A 197 -36.09 -21.82 -34.92
CA GLN A 197 -36.07 -23.24 -35.33
C GLN A 197 -36.94 -23.53 -36.53
N GLU A 198 -37.90 -22.69 -36.83
CA GLU A 198 -38.83 -22.80 -37.98
C GLU A 198 -38.30 -22.09 -39.24
N GLY A 199 -37.05 -21.53 -39.18
CA GLY A 199 -36.43 -20.80 -40.29
C GLY A 199 -36.93 -19.36 -40.46
N ILE A 200 -37.73 -18.84 -39.53
CA ILE A 200 -38.27 -17.47 -39.59
C ILE A 200 -37.25 -16.47 -39.02
N LEU A 201 -37.00 -15.40 -39.76
CA LEU A 201 -36.13 -14.33 -39.37
C LEU A 201 -36.86 -13.35 -38.43
N THR A 202 -36.33 -13.21 -37.18
CA THR A 202 -36.90 -12.32 -36.18
C THR A 202 -35.84 -11.31 -35.68
N SER A 203 -36.25 -10.06 -35.56
CA SER A 203 -35.37 -9.01 -34.99
C SER A 203 -35.51 -9.00 -33.46
N LYS A 204 -34.38 -9.06 -32.76
CA LYS A 204 -34.33 -8.92 -31.30
C LYS A 204 -33.51 -7.71 -30.92
N LYS A 205 -34.04 -6.90 -29.99
CA LYS A 205 -33.29 -5.79 -29.41
C LYS A 205 -32.22 -6.35 -28.47
N VAL A 206 -31.02 -5.83 -28.56
CA VAL A 206 -29.86 -6.19 -27.73
C VAL A 206 -29.29 -4.95 -27.09
N THR A 207 -28.72 -5.12 -25.91
CA THR A 207 -27.86 -4.14 -25.25
C THR A 207 -26.43 -4.62 -25.44
N VAL A 208 -25.59 -3.78 -26.00
CA VAL A 208 -24.20 -4.09 -26.33
C VAL A 208 -23.29 -3.37 -25.38
#